data_78314ebbe8390c30869e2db7005216b0
#
_entry.id   78314ebbe8390c30869e2db7005216b0
#
_cell.length_a   1.000
_cell.length_b   1.000
_cell.length_c   1.000
_cell.angle_alpha   90.00
_cell.angle_beta   90.00
_cell.angle_gamma   90.00
#
_symmetry.space_group_name_H-M   'P 1'
#
loop_
_entity.id
_entity.type
_entity.pdbx_description
1 polymer ?
#
loop_
_entity_poly.entity_id
_entity_poly.type
_entity_poly.pdbx_seq_one_letter_code
_entity_poly.pdbx_strand_id
1 'polypeptide(L)'
;MNSKEIRKSFIHFFENKNHNFVRSSPVVPIDDPTLLFTNAGMNQFKPIFLDQVNANHTRAVNSQKCIRVSGKHNDLEEVGVDTFHHTFFEMLGNWSFGDYYKREAIEWAWELFTKEWKLDKQRLWATVYEDDDEAFDLWTELTDIDPSRVLRCGKKDNFWEMGETGPCGPCSEIHYFIGDDLDKQESSGVNVSDQYWELWNLVFIQSNRLPDGSLEDLPAKHVDTGAGLERIATILQGKTSNYDTDLFLPIIDKIQNIAGSSYTCLLYTSPSPRDSGQ
;
A
#
# COMPACT_ATOMS: atom_id res chain seq x y z
N MET A 1 16.43 -4.21 8.50
CA MET A 1 15.47 -5.21 9.01
C MET A 1 15.18 -6.21 7.90
N ASN A 2 15.02 -7.51 8.21
CA ASN A 2 14.54 -8.48 7.24
C ASN A 2 13.00 -8.47 7.15
N SER A 3 12.45 -9.08 6.10
CA SER A 3 10.99 -9.05 5.84
C SER A 3 10.15 -9.66 6.97
N LYS A 4 10.67 -10.68 7.68
CA LYS A 4 10.00 -11.28 8.83
C LYS A 4 9.94 -10.31 10.02
N GLU A 5 11.01 -9.57 10.25
CA GLU A 5 11.07 -8.54 11.30
C GLU A 5 10.15 -7.38 10.99
N ILE A 6 10.05 -6.96 9.71
CA ILE A 6 9.15 -5.89 9.27
C ILE A 6 7.69 -6.28 9.53
N ARG A 7 7.26 -7.48 9.12
CA ARG A 7 5.90 -7.96 9.42
C ARG A 7 5.61 -7.97 10.92
N LYS A 8 6.56 -8.50 11.69
CA LYS A 8 6.40 -8.60 13.14
C LYS A 8 6.32 -7.23 13.80
N SER A 9 7.17 -6.27 13.39
CA SER A 9 7.18 -4.91 13.96
C SER A 9 5.89 -4.17 13.62
N PHE A 10 5.38 -4.27 12.38
CA PHE A 10 4.11 -3.69 11.96
C PHE A 10 2.94 -4.21 12.82
N ILE A 11 2.81 -5.53 12.90
CA ILE A 11 1.73 -6.15 13.67
C ILE A 11 1.82 -5.74 15.14
N HIS A 12 3.00 -5.84 15.75
CA HIS A 12 3.21 -5.49 17.15
C HIS A 12 2.95 -4.02 17.44
N PHE A 13 3.34 -3.11 16.53
CA PHE A 13 3.06 -1.68 16.66
C PHE A 13 1.55 -1.42 16.77
N PHE A 14 0.75 -2.02 15.92
CA PHE A 14 -0.70 -1.85 15.93
C PHE A 14 -1.40 -2.65 17.04
N GLU A 15 -0.87 -3.81 17.45
CA GLU A 15 -1.35 -4.51 18.66
C GLU A 15 -1.21 -3.62 19.90
N ASN A 16 -0.12 -2.86 20.03
CA ASN A 16 0.08 -1.86 21.10
C ASN A 16 -0.88 -0.65 20.99
N LYS A 17 -1.51 -0.46 19.83
CA LYS A 17 -2.59 0.52 19.61
C LYS A 17 -3.99 -0.16 19.70
N ASN A 18 -4.10 -1.31 20.37
CA ASN A 18 -5.32 -2.10 20.58
C ASN A 18 -5.95 -2.69 19.30
N HIS A 19 -5.15 -2.97 18.28
CA HIS A 19 -5.63 -3.72 17.11
C HIS A 19 -5.55 -5.22 17.37
N ASN A 20 -6.56 -5.94 16.89
CA ASN A 20 -6.58 -7.39 16.96
C ASN A 20 -5.90 -7.97 15.70
N PHE A 21 -4.98 -8.90 15.90
CA PHE A 21 -4.41 -9.61 14.77
C PHE A 21 -5.46 -10.51 14.10
N VAL A 22 -5.65 -10.32 12.79
CA VAL A 22 -6.54 -11.13 11.96
C VAL A 22 -5.72 -11.85 10.89
N ARG A 23 -5.90 -13.14 10.73
CA ARG A 23 -5.14 -13.91 9.72
C ARG A 23 -5.46 -13.43 8.31
N SER A 24 -4.46 -13.50 7.42
CA SER A 24 -4.63 -13.33 5.99
C SER A 24 -5.73 -14.26 5.47
N SER A 25 -6.69 -13.72 4.75
CA SER A 25 -7.69 -14.53 4.04
C SER A 25 -7.04 -15.28 2.87
N PRO A 26 -7.65 -16.36 2.36
CA PRO A 26 -7.19 -17.02 1.15
C PRO A 26 -7.11 -16.04 -0.03
N VAL A 27 -6.11 -16.23 -0.90
CA VAL A 27 -5.98 -15.41 -2.13
C VAL A 27 -7.09 -15.67 -3.15
N VAL A 28 -7.75 -16.83 -3.08
CA VAL A 28 -8.99 -17.11 -3.80
C VAL A 28 -10.12 -16.84 -2.82
N PRO A 29 -10.92 -15.76 -3.01
CA PRO A 29 -12.02 -15.45 -2.12
C PRO A 29 -13.11 -16.51 -2.23
N ILE A 30 -13.66 -16.93 -1.07
CA ILE A 30 -14.67 -17.98 -1.02
C ILE A 30 -16.08 -17.38 -1.16
N ASP A 31 -16.28 -16.20 -0.58
CA ASP A 31 -17.59 -15.60 -0.36
C ASP A 31 -17.82 -14.27 -1.13
N ASP A 32 -16.90 -13.88 -2.01
CA ASP A 32 -17.06 -12.66 -2.84
C ASP A 32 -16.98 -12.99 -4.34
N PRO A 33 -18.12 -13.14 -5.03
CA PRO A 33 -18.17 -13.44 -6.46
C PRO A 33 -17.74 -12.26 -7.35
N THR A 34 -17.52 -11.07 -6.77
CA THR A 34 -17.10 -9.88 -7.51
C THR A 34 -15.58 -9.82 -7.71
N LEU A 35 -14.82 -10.68 -7.02
CA LEU A 35 -13.37 -10.72 -7.05
C LEU A 35 -12.85 -12.08 -7.55
N LEU A 36 -11.96 -12.06 -8.53
CA LEU A 36 -11.25 -13.27 -8.97
C LEU A 36 -10.21 -13.69 -7.93
N PHE A 37 -9.48 -12.72 -7.39
CA PHE A 37 -8.49 -12.90 -6.33
C PHE A 37 -8.63 -11.80 -5.27
N THR A 38 -8.18 -12.09 -4.05
CA THR A 38 -8.00 -11.10 -3.00
C THR A 38 -6.90 -10.11 -3.46
N ASN A 39 -7.29 -8.89 -3.77
CA ASN A 39 -6.42 -7.85 -4.34
C ASN A 39 -6.03 -6.74 -3.33
N ALA A 40 -6.63 -6.76 -2.14
CA ALA A 40 -6.35 -5.82 -1.06
C ALA A 40 -6.66 -6.43 0.31
N GLY A 41 -6.04 -5.90 1.35
CA GLY A 41 -6.25 -6.36 2.73
C GLY A 41 -7.68 -6.22 3.21
N MET A 42 -8.39 -5.21 2.70
CA MET A 42 -9.75 -4.90 3.11
C MET A 42 -10.81 -5.89 2.59
N ASN A 43 -10.50 -6.71 1.58
CA ASN A 43 -11.52 -7.55 0.94
C ASN A 43 -12.28 -8.43 1.94
N GLN A 44 -11.59 -9.03 2.91
CA GLN A 44 -12.22 -9.83 3.95
C GLN A 44 -13.10 -9.03 4.92
N PHE A 45 -12.95 -7.70 4.97
CA PHE A 45 -13.69 -6.80 5.84
C PHE A 45 -14.82 -6.03 5.12
N LYS A 46 -14.99 -6.23 3.81
CA LYS A 46 -16.03 -5.57 2.99
C LYS A 46 -17.42 -5.63 3.62
N PRO A 47 -17.92 -6.77 4.16
CA PRO A 47 -19.22 -6.83 4.79
C PRO A 47 -19.33 -5.95 6.06
N ILE A 48 -18.21 -5.73 6.76
CA ILE A 48 -18.17 -4.86 7.95
C ILE A 48 -18.29 -3.39 7.53
N PHE A 49 -17.53 -2.97 6.51
CA PHE A 49 -17.59 -1.61 5.98
C PHE A 49 -19.00 -1.24 5.48
N LEU A 50 -19.71 -2.22 4.91
CA LEU A 50 -21.08 -2.06 4.39
C LEU A 50 -22.17 -2.26 5.46
N ASP A 51 -21.81 -2.38 6.74
CA ASP A 51 -22.73 -2.63 7.86
C ASP A 51 -23.63 -3.87 7.68
N GLN A 52 -23.13 -4.85 6.90
CA GLN A 52 -23.84 -6.12 6.64
C GLN A 52 -23.61 -7.15 7.73
N VAL A 53 -22.50 -7.03 8.45
CA VAL A 53 -22.14 -7.85 9.61
C VAL A 53 -21.50 -7.01 10.69
N ASN A 54 -21.76 -7.34 11.95
CA ASN A 54 -21.10 -6.70 13.07
C ASN A 54 -19.63 -7.12 13.13
N ALA A 55 -18.73 -6.16 13.32
CA ALA A 55 -17.33 -6.45 13.58
C ALA A 55 -17.17 -7.09 14.97
N ASN A 56 -16.39 -8.18 15.03
CA ASN A 56 -16.00 -8.77 16.32
C ASN A 56 -15.00 -7.88 17.07
N HIS A 57 -14.32 -6.99 16.37
CA HIS A 57 -13.32 -6.06 16.88
C HIS A 57 -13.45 -4.74 16.13
N THR A 58 -13.27 -3.62 16.84
CA THR A 58 -13.31 -2.29 16.23
C THR A 58 -12.01 -1.93 15.50
N ARG A 59 -10.92 -2.66 15.78
CA ARG A 59 -9.61 -2.46 15.15
C ARG A 59 -9.00 -3.80 14.76
N ALA A 60 -8.42 -3.85 13.57
CA ALA A 60 -7.73 -5.04 13.08
C ALA A 60 -6.36 -4.70 12.45
N VAL A 61 -5.45 -5.67 12.46
CA VAL A 61 -4.13 -5.59 11.80
C VAL A 61 -3.76 -6.92 11.20
N ASN A 62 -3.15 -6.92 10.00
CA ASN A 62 -2.53 -8.12 9.44
C ASN A 62 -1.48 -7.83 8.36
N SER A 63 -0.94 -8.90 7.78
CA SER A 63 -0.24 -8.93 6.51
C SER A 63 -1.05 -9.83 5.57
N GLN A 64 -1.71 -9.24 4.56
CA GLN A 64 -2.57 -9.94 3.61
C GLN A 64 -1.81 -10.29 2.34
N LYS A 65 -1.90 -11.54 1.90
CA LYS A 65 -1.43 -11.98 0.59
C LYS A 65 -2.41 -11.56 -0.49
N CYS A 66 -1.92 -10.87 -1.51
CA CYS A 66 -2.72 -10.28 -2.58
C CYS A 66 -2.26 -10.73 -3.96
N ILE A 67 -3.19 -10.80 -4.91
CA ILE A 67 -2.92 -11.02 -6.34
C ILE A 67 -3.66 -9.95 -7.14
N ARG A 68 -2.90 -9.19 -7.97
CA ARG A 68 -3.43 -8.14 -8.86
C ARG A 68 -3.12 -8.46 -10.32
N VAL A 69 -4.04 -9.15 -10.98
CA VAL A 69 -3.90 -9.59 -12.38
C VAL A 69 -5.13 -9.28 -13.24
N SER A 70 -6.13 -8.61 -12.66
CA SER A 70 -7.39 -8.31 -13.35
C SER A 70 -8.18 -7.21 -12.66
N GLY A 71 -9.16 -6.65 -13.36
CA GLY A 71 -10.07 -5.65 -12.83
C GLY A 71 -9.45 -4.26 -12.72
N LYS A 72 -10.01 -3.44 -11.83
CA LYS A 72 -9.59 -2.04 -11.65
C LYS A 72 -8.15 -1.92 -11.11
N HIS A 73 -7.74 -2.85 -10.26
CA HIS A 73 -6.39 -2.95 -9.70
C HIS A 73 -5.62 -4.07 -10.41
N ASN A 74 -5.18 -3.82 -11.62
CA ASN A 74 -4.41 -4.77 -12.43
C ASN A 74 -3.00 -4.23 -12.65
N ASP A 75 -2.00 -4.88 -12.06
CA ASP A 75 -0.59 -4.49 -12.15
C ASP A 75 0.15 -5.30 -13.22
N LEU A 76 -0.57 -6.09 -14.04
CA LEU A 76 0.05 -7.06 -14.96
C LEU A 76 0.94 -6.41 -16.02
N GLU A 77 0.62 -5.20 -16.45
CA GLU A 77 1.38 -4.46 -17.47
C GLU A 77 2.69 -3.88 -16.90
N GLU A 78 2.72 -3.56 -15.61
CA GLU A 78 3.87 -2.99 -14.91
C GLU A 78 4.86 -4.05 -14.45
N VAL A 79 4.39 -5.28 -14.17
CA VAL A 79 5.24 -6.38 -13.68
C VAL A 79 6.29 -6.79 -14.70
N GLY A 80 7.57 -6.67 -14.30
CA GLY A 80 8.71 -6.94 -15.13
C GLY A 80 9.17 -5.76 -16.00
N VAL A 81 8.45 -4.63 -15.96
CA VAL A 81 8.83 -3.36 -16.58
C VAL A 81 9.52 -2.48 -15.54
N ASP A 82 8.95 -2.39 -14.34
CA ASP A 82 9.58 -1.69 -13.21
C ASP A 82 10.20 -2.67 -12.19
N THR A 83 10.70 -2.12 -11.08
CA THR A 83 11.42 -2.85 -10.04
C THR A 83 10.60 -3.07 -8.76
N PHE A 84 9.32 -2.70 -8.75
CA PHE A 84 8.51 -2.66 -7.52
C PHE A 84 7.07 -3.16 -7.67
N HIS A 85 6.53 -3.41 -8.86
CA HIS A 85 5.24 -4.06 -9.05
C HIS A 85 5.37 -5.59 -9.15
N HIS A 86 4.43 -6.29 -8.52
CA HIS A 86 4.34 -7.75 -8.51
C HIS A 86 2.88 -8.18 -8.63
N THR A 87 2.63 -9.27 -9.37
CA THR A 87 1.28 -9.86 -9.44
C THR A 87 0.86 -10.46 -8.10
N PHE A 88 1.80 -11.05 -7.37
CA PHE A 88 1.62 -11.58 -6.01
C PHE A 88 2.52 -10.80 -5.05
N PHE A 89 1.92 -10.25 -4.00
CA PHE A 89 2.62 -9.44 -2.99
C PHE A 89 1.93 -9.53 -1.63
N GLU A 90 2.57 -8.98 -0.60
CA GLU A 90 1.96 -8.84 0.72
C GLU A 90 1.64 -7.38 1.02
N MET A 91 0.42 -7.15 1.50
CA MET A 91 -0.06 -5.86 1.95
C MET A 91 -0.16 -5.84 3.47
N LEU A 92 0.63 -5.00 4.12
CA LEU A 92 0.49 -4.70 5.53
C LEU A 92 -0.69 -3.75 5.71
N GLY A 93 -1.65 -4.12 6.54
CA GLY A 93 -2.86 -3.32 6.72
C GLY A 93 -3.28 -3.19 8.18
N ASN A 94 -3.83 -2.04 8.50
CA ASN A 94 -4.54 -1.78 9.75
C ASN A 94 -5.89 -1.12 9.45
N TRP A 95 -6.90 -1.49 10.25
CA TRP A 95 -8.29 -1.10 10.02
C TRP A 95 -8.92 -0.54 11.27
N SER A 96 -9.81 0.45 11.06
CA SER A 96 -10.76 0.94 12.05
C SER A 96 -12.19 0.75 11.54
N PHE A 97 -13.02 0.11 12.33
CA PHE A 97 -14.42 -0.12 12.02
C PHE A 97 -15.29 0.79 12.91
N GLY A 98 -15.35 2.09 12.52
CA GLY A 98 -16.11 3.10 13.26
C GLY A 98 -15.51 3.52 14.61
N ASP A 99 -14.22 3.30 14.83
CA ASP A 99 -13.52 3.63 16.08
C ASP A 99 -12.69 4.91 15.93
N TYR A 100 -11.51 4.83 15.29
CA TYR A 100 -10.69 6.00 14.98
C TYR A 100 -10.79 6.37 13.49
N TYR A 101 -10.28 7.57 13.14
CA TYR A 101 -10.35 8.05 11.77
C TYR A 101 -9.02 8.70 11.33
N LYS A 102 -9.05 9.77 10.55
CA LYS A 102 -7.89 10.41 9.93
C LYS A 102 -6.77 10.77 10.90
N ARG A 103 -7.11 11.34 12.05
CA ARG A 103 -6.15 11.83 13.05
C ARG A 103 -5.19 10.74 13.49
N GLU A 104 -5.71 9.65 14.03
CA GLU A 104 -4.91 8.54 14.51
C GLU A 104 -4.21 7.80 13.35
N ALA A 105 -4.87 7.65 12.20
CA ALA A 105 -4.28 7.00 11.05
C ALA A 105 -3.00 7.73 10.57
N ILE A 106 -3.05 9.05 10.44
CA ILE A 106 -1.92 9.89 10.04
C ILE A 106 -0.83 9.89 11.11
N GLU A 107 -1.19 10.12 12.37
CA GLU A 107 -0.25 10.15 13.49
C GLU A 107 0.53 8.83 13.59
N TRP A 108 -0.17 7.69 13.57
CA TRP A 108 0.47 6.38 13.73
C TRP A 108 1.27 5.96 12.50
N ALA A 109 0.86 6.31 11.31
CA ALA A 109 1.63 6.06 10.11
C ALA A 109 2.98 6.82 10.15
N TRP A 110 2.94 8.10 10.52
CA TRP A 110 4.14 8.90 10.70
C TRP A 110 5.03 8.39 11.83
N GLU A 111 4.43 8.02 12.96
CA GLU A 111 5.16 7.43 14.10
C GLU A 111 5.90 6.15 13.70
N LEU A 112 5.21 5.22 13.01
CA LEU A 112 5.81 3.96 12.58
C LEU A 112 6.98 4.20 11.62
N PHE A 113 6.81 5.05 10.62
CA PHE A 113 7.84 5.31 9.63
C PHE A 113 9.04 6.05 10.21
N THR A 114 8.82 7.06 11.03
CA THR A 114 9.89 7.96 11.45
C THR A 114 10.54 7.61 12.80
N LYS A 115 9.77 7.01 13.72
CA LYS A 115 10.29 6.65 15.06
C LYS A 115 10.68 5.17 15.14
N GLU A 116 9.81 4.27 14.68
CA GLU A 116 10.06 2.83 14.78
C GLU A 116 11.01 2.34 13.67
N TRP A 117 10.71 2.66 12.43
CA TRP A 117 11.50 2.23 11.28
C TRP A 117 12.60 3.21 10.88
N LYS A 118 12.59 4.42 11.44
CA LYS A 118 13.64 5.45 11.29
C LYS A 118 13.93 5.81 9.84
N LEU A 119 12.88 5.85 9.01
CA LEU A 119 13.00 6.35 7.65
C LEU A 119 13.43 7.83 7.67
N ASP A 120 14.23 8.20 6.69
CA ASP A 120 14.67 9.58 6.53
C ASP A 120 13.50 10.49 6.17
N LYS A 121 13.13 11.38 7.10
CA LYS A 121 12.04 12.34 6.94
C LYS A 121 12.22 13.27 5.75
N GLN A 122 13.47 13.55 5.36
CA GLN A 122 13.77 14.40 4.21
C GLN A 122 13.42 13.74 2.89
N ARG A 123 13.10 12.45 2.87
CA ARG A 123 12.69 11.68 1.71
C ARG A 123 11.19 11.42 1.66
N LEU A 124 10.47 11.73 2.74
CA LEU A 124 9.05 11.45 2.87
C LEU A 124 8.20 12.60 2.31
N TRP A 125 7.19 12.22 1.56
CA TRP A 125 6.15 13.09 1.00
C TRP A 125 4.79 12.50 1.36
N ALA A 126 3.80 13.37 1.55
CA ALA A 126 2.41 12.96 1.73
C ALA A 126 1.55 13.55 0.62
N THR A 127 0.58 12.77 0.15
CA THR A 127 -0.48 13.28 -0.74
C THR A 127 -1.82 13.18 -0.05
N VAL A 128 -2.73 14.08 -0.35
CA VAL A 128 -4.12 14.08 0.13
C VAL A 128 -5.05 14.37 -1.03
N TYR A 129 -6.31 13.91 -0.92
CA TYR A 129 -7.32 14.28 -1.90
C TYR A 129 -7.53 15.81 -1.91
N GLU A 130 -7.67 16.39 -3.11
CA GLU A 130 -7.69 17.84 -3.31
C GLU A 130 -8.74 18.59 -2.48
N ASP A 131 -9.90 17.96 -2.23
CA ASP A 131 -11.00 18.51 -1.44
C ASP A 131 -10.93 18.09 0.06
N ASP A 132 -9.90 17.36 0.49
CA ASP A 132 -9.75 16.90 1.88
C ASP A 132 -8.88 17.84 2.70
N ASP A 133 -9.43 19.01 3.05
CA ASP A 133 -8.77 19.99 3.91
C ASP A 133 -8.41 19.42 5.29
N GLU A 134 -9.28 18.58 5.86
CA GLU A 134 -9.03 17.95 7.15
C GLU A 134 -7.75 17.09 7.14
N ALA A 135 -7.56 16.25 6.12
CA ALA A 135 -6.35 15.44 6.03
C ALA A 135 -5.10 16.30 5.83
N PHE A 136 -5.18 17.37 5.02
CA PHE A 136 -4.08 18.30 4.81
C PHE A 136 -3.65 18.98 6.11
N ASP A 137 -4.63 19.50 6.86
CA ASP A 137 -4.37 20.19 8.13
C ASP A 137 -3.80 19.22 9.19
N LEU A 138 -4.31 17.99 9.25
CA LEU A 138 -3.83 16.97 10.18
C LEU A 138 -2.37 16.58 9.92
N TRP A 139 -1.92 16.47 8.65
CA TRP A 139 -0.52 16.23 8.35
C TRP A 139 0.41 17.28 8.94
N THR A 140 0.04 18.56 8.81
CA THR A 140 0.84 19.67 9.30
C THR A 140 0.72 19.90 10.81
N GLU A 141 -0.42 19.53 11.42
CA GLU A 141 -0.65 19.66 12.86
C GLU A 141 0.03 18.54 13.67
N LEU A 142 -0.08 17.29 13.22
CA LEU A 142 0.28 16.10 13.99
C LEU A 142 1.70 15.61 13.74
N THR A 143 2.30 16.05 12.66
CA THR A 143 3.61 15.56 12.23
C THR A 143 4.62 16.71 12.10
N ASP A 144 5.88 16.36 11.97
CA ASP A 144 6.95 17.33 11.69
C ASP A 144 7.37 17.27 10.19
N ILE A 145 6.46 16.83 9.32
CA ILE A 145 6.66 16.90 7.87
C ILE A 145 6.74 18.38 7.42
N ASP A 146 7.63 18.67 6.49
CA ASP A 146 7.63 19.99 5.86
C ASP A 146 6.29 20.21 5.13
N PRO A 147 5.52 21.27 5.44
CA PRO A 147 4.23 21.52 4.78
C PRO A 147 4.29 21.59 3.25
N SER A 148 5.45 21.96 2.68
CA SER A 148 5.66 21.96 1.22
C SER A 148 5.70 20.56 0.62
N ARG A 149 5.80 19.52 1.44
CA ARG A 149 5.81 18.09 1.08
C ARG A 149 4.47 17.41 1.27
N VAL A 150 3.42 18.16 1.62
CA VAL A 150 2.05 17.67 1.66
C VAL A 150 1.33 18.20 0.42
N LEU A 151 1.01 17.33 -0.54
CA LEU A 151 0.49 17.71 -1.85
C LEU A 151 -0.99 17.36 -1.97
N ARG A 152 -1.74 18.23 -2.63
CA ARG A 152 -3.13 17.98 -3.00
C ARG A 152 -3.17 17.34 -4.38
N CYS A 153 -3.77 16.17 -4.48
CA CYS A 153 -3.89 15.42 -5.73
C CYS A 153 -5.35 15.11 -6.05
N GLY A 154 -5.63 14.95 -7.33
CA GLY A 154 -6.98 14.73 -7.82
C GLY A 154 -7.51 13.31 -7.54
N LYS A 155 -8.73 13.07 -8.00
CA LYS A 155 -9.45 11.82 -7.79
C LYS A 155 -8.70 10.59 -8.29
N LYS A 156 -7.90 10.70 -9.34
CA LYS A 156 -7.15 9.58 -9.90
C LYS A 156 -6.18 8.98 -8.89
N ASP A 157 -5.54 9.82 -8.09
CA ASP A 157 -4.46 9.41 -7.19
C ASP A 157 -4.96 9.27 -5.74
N ASN A 158 -5.79 10.22 -5.25
CA ASN A 158 -6.17 10.27 -3.85
C ASN A 158 -7.67 10.07 -3.56
N PHE A 159 -8.39 9.32 -4.42
CA PHE A 159 -9.72 8.83 -4.10
C PHE A 159 -9.80 7.33 -4.39
N TRP A 160 -9.78 6.53 -3.33
CA TRP A 160 -9.76 5.08 -3.46
C TRP A 160 -11.17 4.49 -3.60
N GLU A 161 -11.29 3.51 -4.48
CA GLU A 161 -12.54 2.78 -4.74
C GLU A 161 -12.21 1.28 -4.85
N MET A 162 -12.95 0.45 -4.14
CA MET A 162 -12.74 -1.00 -4.15
C MET A 162 -12.91 -1.61 -5.56
N GLY A 163 -13.88 -1.09 -6.33
CA GLY A 163 -14.21 -1.53 -7.68
C GLY A 163 -15.22 -0.60 -8.34
N GLU A 164 -15.98 -1.11 -9.29
CA GLU A 164 -17.10 -0.39 -9.91
C GLU A 164 -18.17 0.01 -8.88
N THR A 165 -18.34 -0.80 -7.83
CA THR A 165 -19.24 -0.59 -6.70
C THR A 165 -18.56 -0.96 -5.39
N GLY A 166 -19.06 -0.44 -4.28
CA GLY A 166 -18.60 -0.80 -2.94
C GLY A 166 -17.98 0.36 -2.16
N PRO A 167 -17.35 0.06 -1.02
CA PRO A 167 -16.76 1.07 -0.16
C PRO A 167 -15.74 1.93 -0.88
N CYS A 168 -15.75 3.23 -0.61
CA CYS A 168 -14.84 4.20 -1.20
C CYS A 168 -14.68 5.42 -0.31
N GLY A 169 -13.67 6.23 -0.61
CA GLY A 169 -13.43 7.49 0.08
C GLY A 169 -12.12 8.16 -0.32
N PRO A 170 -11.88 9.39 0.14
CA PRO A 170 -10.60 10.05 -0.05
C PRO A 170 -9.49 9.26 0.63
N CYS A 171 -8.28 9.38 0.12
CA CYS A 171 -7.13 8.73 0.72
C CYS A 171 -5.94 9.68 0.81
N SER A 172 -4.98 9.29 1.63
CA SER A 172 -3.69 9.95 1.78
C SER A 172 -2.59 8.92 1.60
N GLU A 173 -1.62 9.22 0.76
CA GLU A 173 -0.51 8.33 0.48
C GLU A 173 0.78 8.87 1.06
N ILE A 174 1.67 7.96 1.46
CA ILE A 174 3.02 8.29 1.90
C ILE A 174 4.00 7.77 0.87
N HIS A 175 4.73 8.69 0.25
CA HIS A 175 5.75 8.42 -0.74
C HIS A 175 7.15 8.59 -0.16
N TYR A 176 8.09 7.84 -0.69
CA TYR A 176 9.50 7.91 -0.32
C TYR A 176 10.36 8.15 -1.56
N PHE A 177 11.17 9.19 -1.52
CA PHE A 177 12.12 9.49 -2.59
C PHE A 177 13.33 8.57 -2.51
N ILE A 178 13.59 7.80 -3.56
CA ILE A 178 14.69 6.83 -3.65
C ILE A 178 15.93 7.38 -4.36
N GLY A 179 15.85 8.56 -4.97
CA GLY A 179 16.97 9.17 -5.69
C GLY A 179 18.17 9.45 -4.78
N ASP A 180 19.36 9.46 -5.36
CA ASP A 180 20.63 9.64 -4.61
C ASP A 180 20.81 11.07 -4.09
N ASP A 181 20.29 12.06 -4.80
CA ASP A 181 20.50 13.48 -4.53
C ASP A 181 19.20 14.10 -3.97
N LEU A 182 19.23 14.43 -2.67
CA LEU A 182 18.06 15.00 -1.97
C LEU A 182 17.67 16.38 -2.49
N ASP A 183 18.59 17.14 -3.06
CA ASP A 183 18.33 18.49 -3.59
C ASP A 183 17.59 18.45 -4.93
N LYS A 184 17.45 17.28 -5.55
CA LYS A 184 16.71 17.08 -6.79
C LYS A 184 15.24 16.66 -6.60
N GLN A 185 14.78 16.69 -5.37
CA GLN A 185 13.37 16.39 -5.09
C GLN A 185 12.48 17.53 -5.59
N GLU A 186 11.45 17.18 -6.36
CA GLU A 186 10.46 18.13 -6.87
C GLU A 186 9.05 17.60 -6.58
N SER A 187 8.15 18.46 -6.15
CA SER A 187 6.75 18.11 -5.89
C SER A 187 6.04 17.55 -7.14
N SER A 188 6.42 18.01 -8.32
CA SER A 188 5.90 17.52 -9.60
C SER A 188 6.29 16.09 -9.94
N GLY A 189 7.28 15.53 -9.24
CA GLY A 189 7.71 14.13 -9.42
C GLY A 189 6.87 13.12 -8.65
N VAL A 190 6.18 13.55 -7.59
CA VAL A 190 5.32 12.66 -6.79
C VAL A 190 4.14 12.17 -7.66
N ASN A 191 3.82 10.88 -7.63
CA ASN A 191 2.85 10.20 -8.50
C ASN A 191 3.17 10.20 -10.02
N VAL A 192 4.37 10.67 -10.42
CA VAL A 192 4.77 10.77 -11.83
C VAL A 192 6.11 10.07 -12.11
N SER A 193 7.10 10.30 -11.24
CA SER A 193 8.45 9.76 -11.40
C SER A 193 8.63 8.47 -10.62
N ASP A 194 9.34 7.51 -11.21
CA ASP A 194 9.78 6.26 -10.60
C ASP A 194 10.73 6.44 -9.40
N GLN A 195 11.18 7.66 -9.14
CA GLN A 195 11.97 8.01 -7.96
C GLN A 195 11.13 8.22 -6.69
N TYR A 196 9.80 8.31 -6.80
CA TYR A 196 8.91 8.47 -5.66
C TYR A 196 8.03 7.23 -5.50
N TRP A 197 8.39 6.38 -4.56
CA TRP A 197 7.65 5.15 -4.32
C TRP A 197 6.53 5.39 -3.31
N GLU A 198 5.30 5.15 -3.70
CA GLU A 198 4.19 5.01 -2.76
C GLU A 198 4.47 3.80 -1.87
N LEU A 199 4.63 4.04 -0.56
CA LEU A 199 4.86 3.01 0.43
C LEU A 199 3.59 2.60 1.17
N TRP A 200 2.68 3.56 1.40
CA TRP A 200 1.49 3.33 2.22
C TRP A 200 0.34 4.20 1.76
N ASN A 201 -0.83 3.61 1.58
CA ASN A 201 -2.08 4.31 1.32
C ASN A 201 -2.99 4.22 2.55
N LEU A 202 -3.45 5.38 3.05
CA LEU A 202 -4.38 5.53 4.16
C LEU A 202 -5.74 5.92 3.57
N VAL A 203 -6.67 4.98 3.50
CA VAL A 203 -7.98 5.19 2.91
C VAL A 203 -9.01 5.52 3.98
N PHE A 204 -9.73 6.61 3.78
CA PHE A 204 -10.77 7.12 4.68
C PHE A 204 -12.14 6.74 4.13
N ILE A 205 -12.55 5.50 4.39
CA ILE A 205 -13.81 4.94 3.90
C ILE A 205 -14.98 5.66 4.57
N GLN A 206 -15.78 6.35 3.77
CA GLN A 206 -16.95 7.10 4.24
C GLN A 206 -18.18 6.96 3.36
N SER A 207 -18.02 6.41 2.15
CA SER A 207 -19.10 6.28 1.18
C SER A 207 -19.14 4.90 0.55
N ASN A 208 -20.29 4.54 0.01
CA ASN A 208 -20.52 3.36 -0.81
C ASN A 208 -20.88 3.81 -2.22
N ARG A 209 -20.17 3.32 -3.24
CA ARG A 209 -20.51 3.55 -4.65
C ARG A 209 -21.56 2.56 -5.09
N LEU A 210 -22.68 3.09 -5.59
CA LEU A 210 -23.81 2.33 -6.11
C LEU A 210 -23.61 1.97 -7.60
N PRO A 211 -24.40 1.01 -8.14
CA PRO A 211 -24.30 0.60 -9.55
C PRO A 211 -24.57 1.71 -10.57
N ASP A 212 -25.30 2.76 -10.20
CA ASP A 212 -25.56 3.94 -11.03
C ASP A 212 -24.43 4.98 -10.98
N GLY A 213 -23.36 4.69 -10.19
CA GLY A 213 -22.21 5.57 -10.00
C GLY A 213 -22.37 6.63 -8.91
N SER A 214 -23.56 6.75 -8.30
CA SER A 214 -23.80 7.65 -7.17
C SER A 214 -23.06 7.18 -5.90
N LEU A 215 -22.80 8.11 -4.98
CA LEU A 215 -22.21 7.86 -3.69
C LEU A 215 -23.28 7.98 -2.60
N GLU A 216 -23.33 7.01 -1.72
CA GLU A 216 -24.14 7.01 -0.51
C GLU A 216 -23.25 7.00 0.71
N ASP A 217 -23.48 7.89 1.67
CA ASP A 217 -22.71 7.94 2.89
C ASP A 217 -22.92 6.69 3.74
N LEU A 218 -21.82 6.13 4.26
CA LEU A 218 -21.88 5.02 5.19
C LEU A 218 -22.35 5.47 6.59
N PRO A 219 -23.02 4.59 7.36
CA PRO A 219 -23.45 4.90 8.71
C PRO A 219 -22.33 5.27 9.68
N ALA A 220 -21.13 4.76 9.41
CA ALA A 220 -19.91 5.06 10.17
C ALA A 220 -18.75 5.33 9.23
N LYS A 221 -17.77 6.10 9.73
CA LYS A 221 -16.50 6.32 9.05
C LYS A 221 -15.50 5.25 9.47
N HIS A 222 -14.74 4.75 8.50
CA HIS A 222 -13.79 3.67 8.72
C HIS A 222 -12.41 4.05 8.20
N VAL A 223 -11.39 3.34 8.67
CA VAL A 223 -10.03 3.41 8.11
C VAL A 223 -9.68 2.07 7.50
N ASP A 224 -9.22 2.10 6.27
CA ASP A 224 -8.55 1.01 5.58
C ASP A 224 -7.15 1.47 5.20
N THR A 225 -6.14 0.65 5.43
CA THR A 225 -4.78 0.99 5.00
C THR A 225 -4.11 -0.15 4.28
N GLY A 226 -3.23 0.18 3.35
CA GLY A 226 -2.43 -0.79 2.63
C GLY A 226 -1.02 -0.30 2.38
N ALA A 227 -0.03 -0.96 2.99
CA ALA A 227 1.39 -0.70 2.79
C ALA A 227 2.07 -1.90 2.10
N GLY A 228 2.80 -1.65 1.02
CA GLY A 228 3.50 -2.69 0.28
C GLY A 228 4.69 -3.23 1.06
N LEU A 229 4.62 -4.48 1.56
CA LEU A 229 5.70 -5.10 2.32
C LEU A 229 7.01 -5.10 1.52
N GLU A 230 6.94 -5.45 0.25
CA GLU A 230 8.11 -5.56 -0.64
C GLU A 230 8.80 -4.21 -0.83
N ARG A 231 8.02 -3.14 -1.05
CA ARG A 231 8.53 -1.76 -1.17
C ARG A 231 9.17 -1.29 0.13
N ILE A 232 8.51 -1.52 1.26
CA ILE A 232 9.05 -1.19 2.59
C ILE A 232 10.32 -1.98 2.88
N ALA A 233 10.36 -3.27 2.54
CA ALA A 233 11.55 -4.11 2.72
C ALA A 233 12.72 -3.57 1.90
N THR A 234 12.47 -3.13 0.66
CA THR A 234 13.48 -2.54 -0.21
C THR A 234 14.11 -1.30 0.43
N ILE A 235 13.29 -0.37 0.92
CA ILE A 235 13.79 0.85 1.56
C ILE A 235 14.56 0.52 2.85
N LEU A 236 14.01 -0.32 3.73
CA LEU A 236 14.62 -0.69 5.01
C LEU A 236 15.89 -1.53 4.87
N GLN A 237 16.08 -2.21 3.74
CA GLN A 237 17.28 -2.97 3.41
C GLN A 237 18.27 -2.16 2.57
N GLY A 238 18.00 -0.88 2.27
CA GLY A 238 18.86 -0.01 1.48
C GLY A 238 19.05 -0.49 0.05
N LYS A 239 17.99 -1.01 -0.57
CA LYS A 239 17.97 -1.51 -1.94
C LYS A 239 17.22 -0.54 -2.85
N THR A 240 17.37 -0.72 -4.17
CA THR A 240 16.68 0.05 -5.21
C THR A 240 15.73 -0.80 -6.05
N SER A 241 15.62 -2.09 -5.73
CA SER A 241 14.72 -3.04 -6.36
C SER A 241 14.17 -4.03 -5.34
N ASN A 242 12.89 -4.35 -5.43
CA ASN A 242 12.28 -5.38 -4.60
C ASN A 242 12.96 -6.75 -4.79
N TYR A 243 13.46 -7.02 -6.01
CA TYR A 243 14.15 -8.26 -6.35
C TYR A 243 15.48 -8.45 -5.59
N ASP A 244 16.08 -7.37 -5.05
CA ASP A 244 17.34 -7.41 -4.29
C ASP A 244 17.13 -7.58 -2.78
N THR A 245 15.89 -7.84 -2.36
CA THR A 245 15.53 -8.05 -0.96
C THR A 245 15.62 -9.52 -0.55
N ASP A 246 15.59 -9.76 0.75
CA ASP A 246 15.54 -11.11 1.33
C ASP A 246 14.28 -11.93 0.94
N LEU A 247 13.28 -11.29 0.32
CA LEU A 247 12.09 -11.94 -0.22
C LEU A 247 12.38 -12.68 -1.52
N PHE A 248 13.19 -12.12 -2.40
CA PHE A 248 13.42 -12.62 -3.75
C PHE A 248 14.81 -13.23 -3.96
N LEU A 249 15.85 -12.72 -3.29
CA LEU A 249 17.21 -13.22 -3.47
C LEU A 249 17.35 -14.74 -3.30
N PRO A 250 16.71 -15.41 -2.32
CA PRO A 250 16.83 -16.87 -2.21
C PRO A 250 16.27 -17.63 -3.42
N ILE A 251 15.26 -17.07 -4.09
CA ILE A 251 14.66 -17.62 -5.31
C ILE A 251 15.60 -17.39 -6.48
N ILE A 252 16.09 -16.16 -6.63
CA ILE A 252 17.04 -15.76 -7.68
C ILE A 252 18.32 -16.58 -7.58
N ASP A 253 18.89 -16.74 -6.39
CA ASP A 253 20.09 -17.56 -6.18
C ASP A 253 19.86 -19.03 -6.59
N LYS A 254 18.67 -19.57 -6.29
CA LYS A 254 18.33 -20.91 -6.73
C LYS A 254 18.24 -21.01 -8.25
N ILE A 255 17.66 -20.01 -8.91
CA ILE A 255 17.58 -19.93 -10.39
C ILE A 255 18.98 -19.85 -10.98
N GLN A 256 19.85 -18.96 -10.47
CA GLN A 256 21.24 -18.85 -10.91
C GLN A 256 21.99 -20.18 -10.85
N ASN A 257 21.86 -20.88 -9.73
CA ASN A 257 22.49 -22.18 -9.51
C ASN A 257 22.01 -23.25 -10.52
N ILE A 258 20.72 -23.21 -10.88
CA ILE A 258 20.15 -24.15 -11.87
C ILE A 258 20.57 -23.78 -13.29
N ALA A 259 20.54 -22.49 -13.62
CA ALA A 259 20.82 -21.97 -14.96
C ALA A 259 22.33 -21.91 -15.29
N GLY A 260 23.20 -21.94 -14.27
CA GLY A 260 24.64 -21.75 -14.45
C GLY A 260 25.02 -20.33 -14.93
N SER A 261 24.13 -19.35 -14.70
CA SER A 261 24.31 -17.96 -15.14
C SER A 261 24.01 -17.01 -14.00
N SER A 262 24.73 -15.88 -13.92
CA SER A 262 24.48 -14.87 -12.89
C SER A 262 23.24 -14.01 -13.21
N TYR A 263 22.57 -13.50 -12.19
CA TYR A 263 21.38 -12.63 -12.31
C TYR A 263 21.64 -11.40 -13.18
N THR A 264 22.80 -10.76 -13.03
CA THR A 264 23.20 -9.60 -13.84
C THR A 264 23.35 -9.91 -15.34
N CYS A 265 23.60 -11.16 -15.70
CA CYS A 265 23.62 -11.58 -17.11
C CYS A 265 22.23 -11.82 -17.69
N LEU A 266 21.24 -12.16 -16.83
CA LEU A 266 19.89 -12.49 -17.28
C LEU A 266 19.08 -11.27 -17.75
N LEU A 267 19.38 -10.08 -17.23
CA LEU A 267 18.76 -8.83 -17.68
C LEU A 267 19.00 -8.51 -19.17
N TYR A 268 20.07 -9.05 -19.76
CA TYR A 268 20.43 -8.82 -21.18
C TYR A 268 20.14 -10.00 -22.12
N THR A 269 19.82 -11.18 -21.60
CA THR A 269 19.86 -12.42 -22.43
C THR A 269 18.56 -13.21 -22.46
N SER A 270 17.54 -12.85 -21.69
CA SER A 270 16.24 -13.52 -21.75
C SER A 270 15.18 -12.53 -22.20
N PRO A 271 14.89 -12.45 -23.51
CA PRO A 271 13.67 -11.78 -23.92
C PRO A 271 12.50 -12.49 -23.23
N SER A 272 11.69 -11.74 -22.49
CA SER A 272 10.42 -12.22 -21.97
C SER A 272 9.62 -12.84 -23.13
N PRO A 273 8.85 -13.90 -22.94
CA PRO A 273 7.90 -14.36 -23.95
C PRO A 273 6.97 -13.25 -24.47
N ARG A 274 6.82 -12.15 -23.72
CA ARG A 274 6.10 -10.95 -24.14
C ARG A 274 6.87 -10.09 -25.14
N ASP A 275 8.22 -10.11 -25.14
CA ASP A 275 9.06 -9.34 -26.05
C ASP A 275 9.17 -10.00 -27.42
N SER A 276 8.70 -11.21 -27.59
CA SER A 276 8.78 -11.98 -28.83
C SER A 276 7.68 -11.67 -29.85
N GLY A 277 6.85 -10.63 -29.63
CA GLY A 277 6.00 -10.03 -30.68
C GLY A 277 5.09 -11.01 -31.44
N GLN A 278 4.48 -11.97 -30.72
CA GLN A 278 3.49 -12.88 -31.32
C GLN A 278 2.13 -12.74 -30.64
#